data_e5507c5a3699487d29932b3c5733b641
#
_entry.id   e5507c5a3699487d29932b3c5733b641
#
_cell.length_a   1.000
_cell.length_b   1.000
_cell.length_c   1.000
_cell.angle_alpha   90.00
_cell.angle_beta   90.00
_cell.angle_gamma   90.00
#
_symmetry.space_group_name_H-M   'P 1'
#
loop_
_entity.id
_entity.type
_entity.pdbx_description
1 polymer ?
#
loop_
_entity_poly.entity_id
_entity_poly.type
_entity_poly.pdbx_seq_one_letter_code
_entity_poly.pdbx_strand_id
1 'polypeptide(L)'
;TRKESSAASDVYKRQIRTSLESMYDPITINGVNFYTLPYATIGELQHFFKDEDIQTYEQGIECCLRRMSEQLNKEQTNILVGHLTVAGGITSDSERHLSIGTVEQVPQNFMKQFDSVMLGHLHHPFSIQSDFVFYSGSLLQYSFSETNQSKGYRAVNIDDSGNIKITFVPLQPLRQLEVIQGTYEDAIQERLEVKNNNNYIHFNLTNLSHINDPMLNLKQIYPNVLSLTNESQTFTSTYEQKEIKKMTDQE
;
A
#
# COMPACT_ATOMS: atom_id res chain seq x y z
N THR A 1 -10.25 -21.58 -41.24
CA THR A 1 -9.20 -21.11 -40.35
C THR A 1 -9.69 -19.85 -39.64
N ARG A 2 -10.20 -20.01 -38.42
CA ARG A 2 -10.51 -18.87 -37.53
C ARG A 2 -9.19 -18.20 -37.15
N LYS A 3 -9.01 -16.92 -37.50
CA LYS A 3 -8.01 -16.08 -36.87
C LYS A 3 -8.37 -16.00 -35.37
N GLU A 4 -7.52 -16.56 -34.52
CA GLU A 4 -7.60 -16.30 -33.09
C GLU A 4 -7.47 -14.80 -32.89
N SER A 5 -8.38 -14.19 -32.11
CA SER A 5 -8.34 -12.76 -31.85
C SER A 5 -7.07 -12.47 -31.03
N SER A 6 -6.40 -11.34 -31.29
CA SER A 6 -5.22 -10.89 -30.53
C SER A 6 -5.46 -10.87 -29.01
N ALA A 7 -6.69 -10.60 -28.60
CA ALA A 7 -7.10 -10.65 -27.19
C ALA A 7 -7.02 -12.06 -26.55
N ALA A 8 -7.36 -13.12 -27.31
CA ALA A 8 -7.24 -14.50 -26.81
C ALA A 8 -5.76 -14.90 -26.68
N SER A 9 -4.91 -14.49 -27.64
CA SER A 9 -3.46 -14.70 -27.56
C SER A 9 -2.83 -14.00 -26.34
N ASP A 10 -3.32 -12.81 -25.97
CA ASP A 10 -2.82 -12.07 -24.81
C ASP A 10 -3.24 -12.71 -23.47
N VAL A 11 -4.40 -13.33 -23.40
CA VAL A 11 -4.85 -14.05 -22.19
C VAL A 11 -3.94 -15.24 -21.89
N TYR A 12 -3.50 -15.99 -22.88
CA TYR A 12 -2.58 -17.13 -22.70
C TYR A 12 -1.15 -16.71 -22.32
N LYS A 13 -0.75 -15.46 -22.54
CA LYS A 13 0.56 -14.93 -22.14
C LYS A 13 0.59 -14.37 -20.71
N ARG A 14 -0.57 -14.20 -20.08
CA ARG A 14 -0.66 -13.72 -18.70
C ARG A 14 -0.57 -14.91 -17.76
N GLN A 15 0.51 -15.00 -17.02
CA GLN A 15 0.68 -15.96 -15.95
C GLN A 15 0.35 -15.31 -14.62
N ILE A 16 -0.49 -15.97 -13.82
CA ILE A 16 -0.77 -15.58 -12.45
C ILE A 16 -0.07 -16.57 -11.53
N ARG A 17 0.83 -16.09 -10.69
CA ARG A 17 1.57 -16.87 -9.71
C ARG A 17 1.00 -16.59 -8.33
N THR A 18 0.22 -17.54 -7.80
CA THR A 18 -0.49 -17.41 -6.51
C THR A 18 -0.06 -18.45 -5.50
N SER A 19 0.70 -19.43 -5.91
CA SER A 19 1.14 -20.55 -5.08
C SER A 19 2.56 -20.31 -4.57
N LEU A 20 2.83 -20.68 -3.33
CA LEU A 20 4.17 -20.59 -2.72
C LEU A 20 5.21 -21.41 -3.46
N GLU A 21 4.83 -22.54 -4.09
CA GLU A 21 5.73 -23.34 -4.93
C GLU A 21 6.35 -22.52 -6.06
N SER A 22 5.62 -21.52 -6.57
CA SER A 22 6.11 -20.68 -7.66
C SER A 22 7.31 -19.79 -7.29
N MET A 23 7.61 -19.64 -5.99
CA MET A 23 8.77 -18.88 -5.53
C MET A 23 10.12 -19.52 -5.90
N TYR A 24 10.13 -20.83 -6.19
CA TYR A 24 11.34 -21.57 -6.58
C TYR A 24 11.63 -21.52 -8.08
N ASP A 25 10.69 -21.01 -8.89
CA ASP A 25 10.79 -20.98 -10.34
C ASP A 25 10.81 -19.53 -10.83
N PRO A 26 12.01 -18.93 -11.03
CA PRO A 26 12.10 -17.54 -11.47
C PRO A 26 11.62 -17.39 -12.92
N ILE A 27 11.11 -16.21 -13.25
CA ILE A 27 10.88 -15.80 -14.62
C ILE A 27 12.15 -15.13 -15.12
N THR A 28 12.85 -15.76 -16.08
CA THR A 28 14.08 -15.18 -16.64
C THR A 28 13.76 -14.41 -17.92
N ILE A 29 14.13 -13.14 -17.94
CA ILE A 29 13.97 -12.25 -19.10
C ILE A 29 15.32 -11.57 -19.35
N ASN A 30 15.89 -11.78 -20.53
CA ASN A 30 17.17 -11.18 -20.94
C ASN A 30 18.32 -11.35 -19.90
N GLY A 31 18.39 -12.53 -19.28
CA GLY A 31 19.42 -12.84 -18.28
C GLY A 31 19.14 -12.29 -16.87
N VAL A 32 17.99 -11.67 -16.63
CA VAL A 32 17.54 -11.24 -15.31
C VAL A 32 16.50 -12.19 -14.78
N ASN A 33 16.67 -12.66 -13.55
CA ASN A 33 15.76 -13.56 -12.86
C ASN A 33 14.79 -12.77 -11.96
N PHE A 34 13.50 -12.94 -12.19
CA PHE A 34 12.45 -12.37 -11.35
C PHE A 34 11.84 -13.48 -10.49
N TYR A 35 12.16 -13.45 -9.22
CA TYR A 35 11.57 -14.33 -8.20
C TYR A 35 10.30 -13.70 -7.66
N THR A 36 9.21 -14.45 -7.62
CA THR A 36 7.92 -13.96 -7.14
C THR A 36 7.58 -14.60 -5.80
N LEU A 37 7.34 -13.77 -4.78
CA LEU A 37 6.82 -14.21 -3.49
C LEU A 37 5.35 -13.76 -3.39
N PRO A 38 4.38 -14.67 -3.60
CA PRO A 38 2.98 -14.32 -3.45
C PRO A 38 2.66 -14.02 -1.99
N TYR A 39 1.63 -13.21 -1.76
CA TYR A 39 1.10 -13.03 -0.42
C TYR A 39 0.63 -14.38 0.14
N ALA A 40 0.98 -14.66 1.39
CA ALA A 40 0.51 -15.82 2.12
C ALA A 40 0.21 -15.44 3.57
N THR A 41 -0.81 -16.04 4.15
CA THR A 41 -1.11 -15.94 5.57
C THR A 41 -0.17 -16.82 6.40
N ILE A 42 -0.06 -16.55 7.71
CA ILE A 42 0.74 -17.41 8.60
C ILE A 42 0.28 -18.88 8.55
N GLY A 43 -1.03 -19.14 8.43
CA GLY A 43 -1.56 -20.49 8.33
C GLY A 43 -1.15 -21.20 7.04
N GLU A 44 -1.06 -20.48 5.91
CA GLU A 44 -0.57 -21.02 4.63
C GLU A 44 0.92 -21.30 4.70
N LEU A 45 1.72 -20.43 5.33
CA LEU A 45 3.15 -20.64 5.54
C LEU A 45 3.41 -21.87 6.42
N GLN A 46 2.68 -22.03 7.54
CA GLN A 46 2.75 -23.21 8.40
C GLN A 46 2.36 -24.50 7.66
N HIS A 47 1.32 -24.41 6.82
CA HIS A 47 0.88 -25.56 6.04
C HIS A 47 1.89 -25.95 4.95
N PHE A 48 2.55 -24.97 4.34
CA PHE A 48 3.53 -25.18 3.28
C PHE A 48 4.85 -25.73 3.84
N PHE A 49 5.35 -25.19 4.93
CA PHE A 49 6.59 -25.58 5.61
C PHE A 49 6.33 -26.48 6.82
N LYS A 50 5.82 -27.69 6.60
CA LYS A 50 5.49 -28.64 7.67
C LYS A 50 6.71 -29.14 8.46
N ASP A 51 7.90 -28.98 7.92
CA ASP A 51 9.19 -29.37 8.50
C ASP A 51 9.83 -28.24 9.34
N GLU A 52 9.20 -27.05 9.38
CA GLU A 52 9.69 -25.89 10.11
C GLU A 52 8.71 -25.52 11.24
N ASP A 53 9.23 -25.07 12.39
CA ASP A 53 8.41 -24.58 13.51
C ASP A 53 8.13 -23.07 13.36
N ILE A 54 7.15 -22.73 12.52
CA ILE A 54 6.77 -21.35 12.23
C ILE A 54 5.72 -20.91 13.25
N GLN A 55 6.07 -19.94 14.11
CA GLN A 55 5.19 -19.34 15.11
C GLN A 55 4.73 -17.94 14.74
N THR A 56 5.48 -17.23 13.88
CA THR A 56 5.20 -15.85 13.47
C THR A 56 5.22 -15.71 11.95
N TYR A 57 4.54 -14.67 11.46
CA TYR A 57 4.59 -14.31 10.04
C TYR A 57 6.03 -14.04 9.56
N GLU A 58 6.80 -13.29 10.36
CA GLU A 58 8.21 -12.98 10.10
C GLU A 58 9.04 -14.25 9.87
N GLN A 59 8.92 -15.26 10.77
CA GLN A 59 9.61 -16.55 10.61
C GLN A 59 9.21 -17.28 9.33
N GLY A 60 7.93 -17.23 8.97
CA GLY A 60 7.45 -17.86 7.74
C GLY A 60 8.02 -17.21 6.48
N ILE A 61 8.06 -15.87 6.44
CA ILE A 61 8.68 -15.15 5.32
C ILE A 61 10.21 -15.35 5.30
N GLU A 62 10.87 -15.35 6.45
CA GLU A 62 12.30 -15.67 6.54
C GLU A 62 12.59 -17.05 5.93
N CYS A 63 11.76 -18.05 6.24
CA CYS A 63 11.88 -19.38 5.66
C CYS A 63 11.72 -19.35 4.13
N CYS A 64 10.73 -18.61 3.59
CA CYS A 64 10.58 -18.43 2.14
C CYS A 64 11.86 -17.85 1.53
N LEU A 65 12.34 -16.73 2.06
CA LEU A 65 13.49 -16.00 1.52
C LEU A 65 14.78 -16.82 1.62
N ARG A 66 14.98 -17.56 2.71
CA ARG A 66 16.11 -18.48 2.89
C ARG A 66 16.10 -19.60 1.85
N ARG A 67 14.95 -20.26 1.68
CA ARG A 67 14.79 -21.33 0.67
C ARG A 67 14.95 -20.82 -0.75
N MET A 68 14.49 -19.61 -1.07
CA MET A 68 14.72 -18.97 -2.36
C MET A 68 16.21 -18.68 -2.58
N SER A 69 16.93 -18.23 -1.55
CA SER A 69 18.35 -17.90 -1.64
C SER A 69 19.24 -19.09 -2.01
N GLU A 70 18.83 -20.31 -1.68
CA GLU A 70 19.54 -21.54 -2.03
C GLU A 70 19.53 -21.81 -3.54
N GLN A 71 18.61 -21.17 -4.28
CA GLN A 71 18.42 -21.40 -5.72
C GLN A 71 18.84 -20.20 -6.59
N LEU A 72 19.32 -19.11 -5.98
CA LEU A 72 19.75 -17.94 -6.72
C LEU A 72 20.97 -18.24 -7.61
N ASN A 73 20.87 -17.87 -8.88
CA ASN A 73 22.04 -17.84 -9.75
C ASN A 73 22.84 -16.56 -9.49
N LYS A 74 23.93 -16.64 -8.77
CA LYS A 74 24.79 -15.52 -8.36
C LYS A 74 25.52 -14.84 -9.53
N GLU A 75 25.54 -15.45 -10.70
CA GLU A 75 26.14 -14.87 -11.91
C GLU A 75 25.14 -14.02 -12.71
N GLN A 76 23.89 -13.99 -12.27
CA GLN A 76 22.81 -13.24 -12.91
C GLN A 76 22.18 -12.26 -11.93
N THR A 77 21.56 -11.23 -12.46
CA THR A 77 20.77 -10.27 -11.67
C THR A 77 19.49 -10.95 -11.16
N ASN A 78 19.26 -10.91 -9.85
CA ASN A 78 18.14 -11.55 -9.17
C ASN A 78 17.27 -10.50 -8.51
N ILE A 79 16.03 -10.37 -8.95
CA ILE A 79 15.05 -9.41 -8.45
C ILE A 79 13.94 -10.16 -7.72
N LEU A 80 13.64 -9.74 -6.50
CA LEU A 80 12.46 -10.21 -5.77
C LEU A 80 11.27 -9.30 -6.08
N VAL A 81 10.13 -9.90 -6.40
CA VAL A 81 8.83 -9.23 -6.52
C VAL A 81 7.88 -9.83 -5.50
N GLY A 82 7.34 -9.02 -4.59
CA GLY A 82 6.50 -9.52 -3.50
C GLY A 82 5.45 -8.54 -3.02
N HIS A 83 4.61 -8.99 -2.08
CA HIS A 83 3.56 -8.19 -1.46
C HIS A 83 3.59 -8.39 0.05
N LEU A 84 4.31 -7.53 0.75
CA LEU A 84 4.53 -7.63 2.20
C LEU A 84 4.88 -6.26 2.81
N THR A 85 4.80 -6.17 4.14
CA THR A 85 5.18 -4.98 4.90
C THR A 85 6.61 -5.15 5.43
N VAL A 86 7.48 -4.19 5.09
CA VAL A 86 8.83 -4.11 5.67
C VAL A 86 8.78 -3.29 6.96
N ALA A 87 9.52 -3.75 7.95
CA ALA A 87 9.61 -3.09 9.25
C ALA A 87 10.07 -1.62 9.12
N GLY A 88 9.35 -0.71 9.78
CA GLY A 88 9.60 0.73 9.73
C GLY A 88 9.00 1.42 8.51
N GLY A 89 8.22 0.74 7.69
CA GLY A 89 7.49 1.34 6.58
C GLY A 89 6.36 2.26 7.04
N ILE A 90 6.17 3.38 6.32
CA ILE A 90 5.07 4.33 6.58
C ILE A 90 3.78 3.74 6.00
N THR A 91 2.77 3.60 6.84
CA THR A 91 1.44 3.07 6.47
C THR A 91 0.42 4.19 6.25
N SER A 92 -0.66 3.87 5.55
CA SER A 92 -1.83 4.72 5.30
C SER A 92 -3.10 4.04 5.78
N ASP A 93 -4.17 4.79 6.06
CA ASP A 93 -5.45 4.24 6.55
C ASP A 93 -6.16 3.33 5.53
N SER A 94 -5.81 3.45 4.26
CA SER A 94 -6.37 2.62 3.18
C SER A 94 -5.71 1.26 3.04
N GLU A 95 -4.58 1.03 3.70
CA GLU A 95 -3.91 -0.26 3.69
C GLU A 95 -4.63 -1.24 4.60
N ARG A 96 -4.83 -2.44 4.09
CA ARG A 96 -5.51 -3.49 4.86
C ARG A 96 -4.59 -3.98 5.97
N HIS A 97 -5.02 -3.81 7.22
CA HIS A 97 -4.40 -4.51 8.34
C HIS A 97 -4.68 -6.01 8.18
N LEU A 98 -3.64 -6.80 7.96
CA LEU A 98 -3.75 -8.22 7.60
C LEU A 98 -4.21 -9.09 8.75
N SER A 99 -3.99 -8.67 10.01
CA SER A 99 -4.58 -9.33 11.18
C SER A 99 -4.66 -8.42 12.40
N ILE A 100 -5.69 -8.61 13.21
CA ILE A 100 -5.88 -7.89 14.47
C ILE A 100 -4.88 -8.46 15.50
N GLY A 101 -3.92 -7.63 15.92
CA GLY A 101 -2.99 -7.95 17.01
C GLY A 101 -1.67 -8.60 16.63
N THR A 102 -1.38 -8.82 15.33
CA THR A 102 -0.06 -9.30 14.88
C THR A 102 0.63 -8.26 14.00
N VAL A 103 1.90 -8.02 14.28
CA VAL A 103 2.75 -7.15 13.45
C VAL A 103 3.30 -8.01 12.33
N GLU A 104 2.64 -8.00 11.17
CA GLU A 104 3.09 -8.70 9.96
C GLU A 104 4.16 -7.87 9.24
N GLN A 105 5.27 -7.59 9.92
CA GLN A 105 6.39 -6.83 9.37
C GLN A 105 7.61 -7.72 9.23
N VAL A 106 8.37 -7.51 8.16
CA VAL A 106 9.57 -8.29 7.82
C VAL A 106 10.78 -7.36 7.79
N PRO A 107 11.87 -7.69 8.50
CA PRO A 107 13.11 -6.92 8.40
C PRO A 107 13.67 -6.92 6.98
N GLN A 108 14.07 -5.74 6.47
CA GLN A 108 14.62 -5.65 5.10
C GLN A 108 15.92 -6.45 4.90
N ASN A 109 16.68 -6.72 5.98
CA ASN A 109 17.91 -7.49 5.91
C ASN A 109 17.71 -8.95 5.47
N PHE A 110 16.49 -9.50 5.61
CA PHE A 110 16.15 -10.84 5.10
C PHE A 110 16.15 -10.93 3.57
N MET A 111 16.14 -9.79 2.88
CA MET A 111 16.08 -9.70 1.42
C MET A 111 17.42 -9.31 0.76
N LYS A 112 18.50 -9.17 1.53
CA LYS A 112 19.82 -8.72 1.05
C LYS A 112 20.50 -9.62 0.02
N GLN A 113 20.02 -10.83 -0.16
CA GLN A 113 20.53 -11.79 -1.16
C GLN A 113 20.04 -11.46 -2.58
N PHE A 114 19.06 -10.57 -2.73
CA PHE A 114 18.58 -10.09 -4.02
C PHE A 114 19.25 -8.75 -4.38
N ASP A 115 19.51 -8.55 -5.67
CA ASP A 115 20.11 -7.31 -6.18
C ASP A 115 19.13 -6.13 -6.10
N SER A 116 17.82 -6.43 -6.17
CA SER A 116 16.75 -5.45 -5.89
C SER A 116 15.46 -6.15 -5.49
N VAL A 117 14.63 -5.43 -4.73
CA VAL A 117 13.35 -5.93 -4.21
C VAL A 117 12.24 -4.94 -4.54
N MET A 118 11.23 -5.41 -5.27
CA MET A 118 10.07 -4.65 -5.71
C MET A 118 8.83 -5.12 -4.95
N LEU A 119 8.28 -4.25 -4.12
CA LEU A 119 7.17 -4.59 -3.23
C LEU A 119 5.89 -3.83 -3.58
N GLY A 120 4.77 -4.50 -3.37
CA GLY A 120 3.45 -3.93 -3.17
C GLY A 120 3.06 -3.94 -1.70
N HIS A 121 1.86 -3.56 -1.38
CA HIS A 121 1.19 -3.42 -0.10
C HIS A 121 1.16 -1.97 0.40
N LEU A 122 2.30 -1.35 0.71
CA LEU A 122 2.33 0.03 1.17
C LEU A 122 2.01 1.00 0.02
N HIS A 123 1.05 1.89 0.25
CA HIS A 123 0.54 2.82 -0.76
C HIS A 123 1.45 4.04 -0.98
N HIS A 124 2.29 4.36 0.01
CA HIS A 124 3.28 5.42 -0.14
C HIS A 124 4.52 4.89 -0.87
N PRO A 125 4.90 5.41 -2.05
CA PRO A 125 6.04 4.89 -2.82
C PRO A 125 7.40 5.11 -2.14
N PHE A 126 7.46 6.02 -1.17
CA PHE A 126 8.64 6.32 -0.34
C PHE A 126 8.44 5.93 1.11
N SER A 127 7.65 4.88 1.36
CA SER A 127 7.33 4.40 2.72
C SER A 127 8.54 3.86 3.47
N ILE A 128 9.60 3.48 2.77
CA ILE A 128 10.85 3.00 3.36
C ILE A 128 12.05 3.72 2.76
N GLN A 129 13.08 3.92 3.58
CA GLN A 129 14.38 4.41 3.12
C GLN A 129 15.29 3.20 2.89
N SER A 130 15.57 2.90 1.63
CA SER A 130 16.42 1.79 1.22
C SER A 130 17.03 2.07 -0.15
N ASP A 131 18.19 1.47 -0.43
CA ASP A 131 18.88 1.52 -1.71
C ASP A 131 18.62 0.30 -2.58
N PHE A 132 17.97 -0.75 -2.05
CA PHE A 132 17.65 -1.98 -2.78
C PHE A 132 16.20 -2.46 -2.62
N VAL A 133 15.43 -1.97 -1.62
CA VAL A 133 14.01 -2.30 -1.42
C VAL A 133 13.15 -1.12 -1.81
N PHE A 134 12.19 -1.34 -2.71
CA PHE A 134 11.34 -0.29 -3.24
C PHE A 134 9.87 -0.71 -3.27
N TYR A 135 8.99 0.17 -2.76
CA TYR A 135 7.56 0.04 -2.97
C TYR A 135 7.13 0.74 -4.26
N SER A 136 6.25 0.11 -5.03
CA SER A 136 5.61 0.79 -6.17
C SER A 136 4.70 1.91 -5.70
N GLY A 137 4.09 1.76 -4.53
CA GLY A 137 3.02 2.60 -4.06
C GLY A 137 1.70 2.33 -4.79
N SER A 138 0.68 3.09 -4.50
CA SER A 138 -0.58 3.07 -5.23
C SER A 138 -0.58 4.10 -6.37
N LEU A 139 -1.31 3.81 -7.47
CA LEU A 139 -1.41 4.71 -8.62
C LEU A 139 -2.26 5.94 -8.32
N LEU A 140 -3.23 5.82 -7.40
CA LEU A 140 -4.14 6.88 -6.97
C LEU A 140 -4.15 6.96 -5.44
N GLN A 141 -4.70 8.05 -4.92
CA GLN A 141 -5.02 8.18 -3.50
C GLN A 141 -6.30 7.39 -3.20
N TYR A 142 -6.25 6.49 -2.22
CA TYR A 142 -7.39 5.67 -1.79
C TYR A 142 -7.98 6.11 -0.45
N SER A 143 -7.30 7.01 0.27
CA SER A 143 -7.73 7.55 1.56
C SER A 143 -7.31 9.01 1.68
N PHE A 144 -8.05 9.78 2.48
CA PHE A 144 -7.69 11.16 2.79
C PHE A 144 -6.39 11.29 3.60
N SER A 145 -5.89 10.22 4.22
CA SER A 145 -4.56 10.19 4.84
C SER A 145 -3.42 10.24 3.80
N GLU A 146 -3.73 10.02 2.52
CA GLU A 146 -2.76 10.00 1.42
C GLU A 146 -2.67 11.32 0.63
N THR A 147 -3.35 12.38 1.06
CA THR A 147 -3.44 13.66 0.32
C THR A 147 -2.09 14.34 0.08
N ASN A 148 -1.11 14.07 0.94
CA ASN A 148 0.25 14.62 0.82
C ASN A 148 1.25 13.65 0.19
N GLN A 149 0.78 12.52 -0.37
CA GLN A 149 1.63 11.52 -0.99
C GLN A 149 1.66 11.69 -2.51
N SER A 150 2.86 11.67 -3.09
CA SER A 150 3.02 11.54 -4.54
C SER A 150 2.59 10.15 -4.98
N LYS A 151 1.76 10.07 -6.03
CA LYS A 151 1.30 8.82 -6.63
C LYS A 151 1.92 8.62 -8.00
N GLY A 152 2.20 7.36 -8.34
CA GLY A 152 2.91 7.07 -9.59
C GLY A 152 3.34 5.61 -9.68
N TYR A 153 4.38 5.38 -10.47
CA TYR A 153 4.99 4.06 -10.63
C TYR A 153 6.51 4.17 -10.68
N ARG A 154 7.18 3.04 -10.51
CA ARG A 154 8.63 2.95 -10.66
C ARG A 154 8.98 2.35 -12.02
N ALA A 155 9.75 3.08 -12.82
CA ALA A 155 10.39 2.56 -14.02
C ALA A 155 11.73 1.94 -13.61
N VAL A 156 11.94 0.68 -13.98
CA VAL A 156 13.17 -0.07 -13.69
C VAL A 156 13.89 -0.33 -15.02
N ASN A 157 15.11 0.13 -15.13
CA ASN A 157 15.98 -0.13 -16.26
C ASN A 157 17.16 -0.97 -15.77
N ILE A 158 17.44 -2.07 -16.46
CA ILE A 158 18.57 -2.96 -16.20
C ILE A 158 19.40 -3.01 -17.47
N ASP A 159 20.66 -2.64 -17.38
CA ASP A 159 21.57 -2.70 -18.51
C ASP A 159 22.17 -4.10 -18.69
N ASP A 160 22.90 -4.28 -19.80
CA ASP A 160 23.53 -5.57 -20.13
C ASP A 160 24.62 -6.01 -19.12
N SER A 161 25.07 -5.10 -18.28
CA SER A 161 26.02 -5.37 -17.18
C SER A 161 25.32 -5.69 -15.86
N GLY A 162 23.97 -5.70 -15.83
CA GLY A 162 23.17 -5.96 -14.64
C GLY A 162 22.98 -4.75 -13.72
N ASN A 163 23.42 -3.54 -14.12
CA ASN A 163 23.19 -2.35 -13.29
C ASN A 163 21.71 -1.97 -13.31
N ILE A 164 21.14 -1.78 -12.12
CA ILE A 164 19.73 -1.47 -11.94
C ILE A 164 19.57 0.03 -11.67
N LYS A 165 18.77 0.69 -12.51
CA LYS A 165 18.37 2.09 -12.33
C LYS A 165 16.86 2.17 -12.12
N ILE A 166 16.44 2.70 -10.98
CA ILE A 166 15.04 2.85 -10.61
C ILE A 166 14.68 4.33 -10.57
N THR A 167 13.62 4.69 -11.28
CA THR A 167 13.11 6.06 -11.34
C THR A 167 11.63 6.07 -10.97
N PHE A 168 11.24 6.95 -10.07
CA PHE A 168 9.84 7.19 -9.79
C PHE A 168 9.25 8.14 -10.84
N VAL A 169 8.15 7.73 -11.44
CA VAL A 169 7.40 8.51 -12.42
C VAL A 169 6.07 8.92 -11.81
N PRO A 170 5.90 10.21 -11.44
CA PRO A 170 4.67 10.67 -10.83
C PRO A 170 3.53 10.66 -11.86
N LEU A 171 2.33 10.31 -11.38
CA LEU A 171 1.10 10.40 -12.14
C LEU A 171 0.24 11.55 -11.63
N GLN A 172 -0.44 12.20 -12.55
CA GLN A 172 -1.42 13.25 -12.24
C GLN A 172 -2.83 12.67 -12.45
N PRO A 173 -3.59 12.40 -11.39
CA PRO A 173 -4.95 11.92 -11.53
C PRO A 173 -5.87 13.03 -12.02
N LEU A 174 -6.97 12.66 -12.66
CA LEU A 174 -8.02 13.59 -13.08
C LEU A 174 -8.62 14.35 -11.88
N ARG A 175 -8.72 13.69 -10.73
CA ARG A 175 -9.18 14.24 -9.46
C ARG A 175 -8.29 13.74 -8.35
N GLN A 176 -7.96 14.64 -7.44
CA GLN A 176 -7.22 14.31 -6.23
C GLN A 176 -8.16 14.24 -5.02
N LEU A 177 -7.72 13.63 -3.94
CA LEU A 177 -8.33 13.81 -2.64
C LEU A 177 -7.72 15.06 -1.99
N GLU A 178 -8.55 15.85 -1.34
CA GLU A 178 -8.15 17.09 -0.67
C GLU A 178 -8.82 17.18 0.71
N VAL A 179 -8.04 17.50 1.74
CA VAL A 179 -8.54 17.76 3.08
C VAL A 179 -8.51 19.26 3.31
N ILE A 180 -9.65 19.84 3.66
CA ILE A 180 -9.81 21.26 3.90
C ILE A 180 -10.26 21.47 5.34
N GLN A 181 -9.53 22.32 6.06
CA GLN A 181 -9.81 22.66 7.45
C GLN A 181 -10.28 24.12 7.55
N GLY A 182 -11.19 24.38 8.51
CA GLY A 182 -11.66 25.72 8.77
C GLY A 182 -12.98 25.78 9.53
N THR A 183 -13.72 26.87 9.38
CA THR A 183 -15.07 26.99 9.94
C THR A 183 -16.12 26.65 8.89
N TYR A 184 -17.28 26.17 9.34
CA TYR A 184 -18.41 25.92 8.45
C TYR A 184 -18.83 27.20 7.70
N GLU A 185 -18.80 28.34 8.38
CA GLU A 185 -19.16 29.63 7.79
C GLU A 185 -18.22 30.01 6.63
N ASP A 186 -16.90 29.82 6.81
CA ASP A 186 -15.92 30.10 5.77
C ASP A 186 -16.07 29.14 4.57
N ALA A 187 -16.43 27.89 4.82
CA ALA A 187 -16.70 26.92 3.77
C ALA A 187 -17.94 27.35 2.93
N ILE A 188 -19.04 27.70 3.56
CA ILE A 188 -20.28 28.13 2.88
C ILE A 188 -20.08 29.46 2.13
N GLN A 189 -19.21 30.32 2.62
CA GLN A 189 -18.91 31.61 1.98
C GLN A 189 -17.74 31.51 0.98
N GLU A 190 -17.30 30.33 0.64
CA GLU A 190 -16.21 30.02 -0.32
C GLU A 190 -14.90 30.76 0.02
N ARG A 191 -14.63 30.99 1.31
CA ARG A 191 -13.40 31.66 1.78
C ARG A 191 -12.24 30.70 2.03
N LEU A 192 -12.50 29.40 2.06
CA LEU A 192 -11.46 28.39 2.21
C LEU A 192 -10.78 28.11 0.87
N GLU A 193 -9.46 27.94 0.91
CA GLU A 193 -8.68 27.63 -0.29
C GLU A 193 -8.95 26.20 -0.74
N VAL A 194 -9.49 26.03 -1.94
CA VAL A 194 -9.72 24.75 -2.63
C VAL A 194 -8.85 24.74 -3.87
N LYS A 195 -7.91 23.81 -3.96
CA LYS A 195 -6.96 23.72 -5.08
C LYS A 195 -7.67 23.49 -6.42
N ASN A 196 -8.71 22.65 -6.42
CA ASN A 196 -9.51 22.37 -7.59
C ASN A 196 -10.91 21.91 -7.18
N ASN A 197 -11.95 22.62 -7.64
CA ASN A 197 -13.34 22.29 -7.35
C ASN A 197 -13.80 20.92 -7.88
N ASN A 198 -13.03 20.31 -8.78
CA ASN A 198 -13.27 18.94 -9.25
C ASN A 198 -12.68 17.87 -8.33
N ASN A 199 -11.84 18.23 -7.36
CA ASN A 199 -11.27 17.29 -6.41
C ASN A 199 -12.35 16.67 -5.51
N TYR A 200 -12.06 15.49 -4.98
CA TYR A 200 -12.85 14.89 -3.92
C TYR A 200 -12.43 15.50 -2.59
N ILE A 201 -13.38 16.09 -1.85
CA ILE A 201 -13.09 16.90 -0.68
C ILE A 201 -13.57 16.20 0.60
N HIS A 202 -12.70 16.19 1.59
CA HIS A 202 -13.02 15.96 2.99
C HIS A 202 -12.93 17.30 3.72
N PHE A 203 -14.04 17.77 4.25
CA PHE A 203 -14.04 18.91 5.15
C PHE A 203 -13.86 18.48 6.60
N ASN A 204 -12.89 19.06 7.27
CA ASN A 204 -12.73 18.99 8.72
C ASN A 204 -13.02 20.37 9.31
N LEU A 205 -14.27 20.57 9.73
CA LEU A 205 -14.77 21.91 10.08
C LEU A 205 -15.13 22.04 11.56
N THR A 206 -14.96 23.26 12.07
CA THR A 206 -15.52 23.68 13.35
C THR A 206 -16.89 24.37 13.17
N ASN A 207 -17.57 24.66 14.27
CA ASN A 207 -18.84 25.41 14.32
C ASN A 207 -20.01 24.72 13.57
N LEU A 208 -20.06 23.38 13.60
CA LEU A 208 -21.16 22.60 13.01
C LEU A 208 -22.38 22.48 13.93
N SER A 209 -22.29 22.91 15.19
CA SER A 209 -23.38 22.85 16.15
C SER A 209 -24.57 23.66 15.68
N HIS A 210 -25.75 23.06 15.73
CA HIS A 210 -27.04 23.69 15.32
C HIS A 210 -27.21 23.94 13.80
N ILE A 211 -26.34 23.42 12.97
CA ILE A 211 -26.50 23.49 11.51
C ILE A 211 -27.33 22.28 11.04
N ASN A 212 -28.42 22.54 10.37
CA ASN A 212 -29.24 21.50 9.75
C ASN A 212 -28.60 21.06 8.44
N ASP A 213 -28.42 19.74 8.27
CA ASP A 213 -27.91 19.09 7.06
C ASP A 213 -26.63 19.74 6.46
N PRO A 214 -25.56 19.92 7.26
CA PRO A 214 -24.37 20.65 6.82
C PRO A 214 -23.72 20.03 5.59
N MET A 215 -23.74 18.69 5.46
CA MET A 215 -23.22 18.00 4.28
C MET A 215 -24.02 18.32 3.02
N LEU A 216 -25.34 18.42 3.10
CA LEU A 216 -26.18 18.74 1.96
C LEU A 216 -25.91 20.16 1.48
N ASN A 217 -25.78 21.12 2.40
CA ASN A 217 -25.47 22.51 2.09
C ASN A 217 -24.10 22.63 1.41
N LEU A 218 -23.08 21.94 1.92
CA LEU A 218 -21.75 21.92 1.32
C LEU A 218 -21.75 21.34 -0.09
N LYS A 219 -22.55 20.29 -0.34
CA LYS A 219 -22.65 19.66 -1.68
C LYS A 219 -23.27 20.56 -2.74
N GLN A 220 -24.04 21.58 -2.36
CA GLN A 220 -24.57 22.58 -3.30
C GLN A 220 -23.46 23.47 -3.87
N ILE A 221 -22.40 23.71 -3.09
CA ILE A 221 -21.26 24.55 -3.45
C ILE A 221 -20.12 23.69 -3.99
N TYR A 222 -19.83 22.58 -3.31
CA TYR A 222 -18.76 21.63 -3.62
C TYR A 222 -19.34 20.26 -3.97
N PRO A 223 -19.70 19.99 -5.22
CA PRO A 223 -20.44 18.75 -5.60
C PRO A 223 -19.71 17.45 -5.27
N ASN A 224 -18.38 17.50 -5.19
CA ASN A 224 -17.52 16.34 -4.95
C ASN A 224 -17.11 16.17 -3.47
N VAL A 225 -17.82 16.77 -2.53
CA VAL A 225 -17.60 16.50 -1.10
C VAL A 225 -18.00 15.07 -0.78
N LEU A 226 -17.07 14.30 -0.23
CA LEU A 226 -17.27 12.91 0.16
C LEU A 226 -17.45 12.75 1.67
N SER A 227 -16.81 13.60 2.47
CA SER A 227 -16.79 13.44 3.92
C SER A 227 -16.79 14.81 4.62
N LEU A 228 -17.37 14.84 5.82
CA LEU A 228 -17.38 15.98 6.73
C LEU A 228 -17.13 15.45 8.15
N THR A 229 -16.15 16.02 8.85
CA THR A 229 -15.90 15.78 10.27
C THR A 229 -16.01 17.08 11.06
N ASN A 230 -16.42 16.95 12.32
CA ASN A 230 -16.47 18.07 13.26
C ASN A 230 -15.20 18.01 14.14
N GLU A 231 -14.28 18.93 13.95
CA GLU A 231 -13.03 18.98 14.70
C GLU A 231 -13.24 19.10 16.21
N SER A 232 -14.31 19.78 16.64
CA SER A 232 -14.65 19.94 18.06
C SER A 232 -15.07 18.64 18.75
N GLN A 233 -15.53 17.63 18.00
CA GLN A 233 -15.96 16.32 18.56
C GLN A 233 -14.83 15.28 18.63
N THR A 234 -13.75 15.48 17.90
CA THR A 234 -12.61 14.53 17.88
C THR A 234 -11.89 14.50 19.23
N PHE A 235 -11.92 15.59 20.00
CA PHE A 235 -11.30 15.65 21.33
C PHE A 235 -12.12 14.95 22.44
N THR A 236 -13.43 14.88 22.30
CA THR A 236 -14.30 14.25 23.31
C THR A 236 -14.34 12.73 23.19
N SER A 237 -14.33 12.18 21.99
CA SER A 237 -14.40 10.72 21.79
C SER A 237 -13.15 9.98 22.29
N THR A 238 -11.99 10.62 22.30
CA THR A 238 -10.73 10.03 22.79
C THR A 238 -10.71 9.96 24.33
N TYR A 239 -11.38 10.88 25.02
CA TYR A 239 -11.48 10.86 26.48
C TYR A 239 -12.54 9.87 26.97
N GLU A 240 -13.71 9.79 26.32
CA GLU A 240 -14.77 8.82 26.69
C GLU A 240 -14.32 7.36 26.44
N GLN A 241 -13.59 7.07 25.38
CA GLN A 241 -13.05 5.73 25.15
C GLN A 241 -11.97 5.32 26.18
N LYS A 242 -11.21 6.26 26.73
CA LYS A 242 -10.26 5.98 27.83
C LYS A 242 -10.95 5.75 29.18
N GLU A 243 -12.07 6.42 29.46
CA GLU A 243 -12.83 6.20 30.69
C GLU A 243 -13.61 4.90 30.66
N ILE A 244 -14.24 4.55 29.54
CA ILE A 244 -14.96 3.29 29.37
C ILE A 244 -14.01 2.09 29.48
N LYS A 245 -12.80 2.16 28.91
CA LYS A 245 -11.80 1.10 29.09
C LYS A 245 -11.31 0.94 30.53
N LYS A 246 -11.28 2.01 31.33
CA LYS A 246 -10.94 1.92 32.75
C LYS A 246 -12.06 1.35 33.62
N MET A 247 -13.33 1.47 33.18
CA MET A 247 -14.49 0.93 33.92
C MET A 247 -14.72 -0.58 33.68
N THR A 248 -14.32 -1.11 32.53
CA THR A 248 -14.45 -2.54 32.20
C THR A 248 -13.33 -3.42 32.77
N ASP A 249 -12.24 -2.85 33.25
CA ASP A 249 -11.15 -3.60 33.90
C ASP A 249 -11.29 -3.68 35.44
N GLN A 250 -12.43 -3.27 36.02
CA GLN A 250 -12.71 -3.28 37.48
C GLN A 250 -13.98 -4.04 37.88
N GLU A 251 -14.60 -4.84 36.99
CA GLU A 251 -15.67 -5.79 37.39
C GLU A 251 -15.18 -7.24 37.18
#